data_6ac36a4a3fd869b58181460686b43b06
#
_entry.id   6ac36a4a3fd869b58181460686b43b06
#
_cell.length_a   1.000
_cell.length_b   1.000
_cell.length_c   1.000
_cell.angle_alpha   90.00
_cell.angle_beta   90.00
_cell.angle_gamma   90.00
#
_symmetry.space_group_name_H-M   'P 1'
#
loop_
_entity.id
_entity.type
_entity.pdbx_description
1 polymer ?
#
loop_
_entity_poly.entity_id
_entity_poly.type
_entity_poly.pdbx_seq_one_letter_code
_entity_poly.pdbx_strand_id
1 'polypeptide(L)'
;MMKRTFLILVAFLSIGSVRAQVWTLDKCVSYAMENNLNIKLSKLNVDLAEINKLDSRFAMYPNLNGSASQSNSFGRAINPFTNTYVSQNVSSINLNASSNVTVFNGFNRINNFKSDKESLEAEKLTLEKSRNDMALMVINAYMNVLYTQDLVRVAKEQLEVTKSQLDRSEKNAAVGNATQGDVLNIKSQVATDELNLTTAQNNADIAKLDLIQLLDRDPGEGFEVVRPENVDQYLTANTFANLKDVYSNAEASLPDIKILEYKYNAAKYSLAAAKGSLYPRLNLGAGLGSDYANVNTSSFKDQLNNNFSKYISFQLSVPIFNSFSARNNVKRANIALTSAEINKQQAKLTLSKNIQQAIADLKAAKMKYESTSKSNQSLKEAFKYSQQRFDVGLLNSVDYGLSKNNVARSEADLIQAKYELILRAKLLDFYNGKPLTF
;
A
#
# COMPACT_ATOMS: atom_id res chain seq x y z
N MET A 1 13.35 34.67 49.55
CA MET A 1 12.12 34.64 48.72
C MET A 1 12.31 35.02 47.24
N MET A 2 13.43 35.59 46.82
CA MET A 2 13.67 36.04 45.43
C MET A 2 14.16 34.96 44.44
N LYS A 3 14.57 33.78 44.84
CA LYS A 3 15.04 32.71 43.92
C LYS A 3 13.93 31.78 43.37
N ARG A 4 12.72 31.79 43.93
CA ARG A 4 11.60 30.97 43.46
C ARG A 4 10.73 31.65 42.43
N THR A 5 10.72 32.96 42.32
CA THR A 5 9.97 33.75 41.34
C THR A 5 10.66 33.81 39.98
N PHE A 6 11.99 33.62 39.92
CA PHE A 6 12.73 33.61 38.64
C PHE A 6 12.60 32.30 37.84
N LEU A 7 12.30 31.18 38.53
CA LEU A 7 12.12 29.88 37.91
C LEU A 7 10.74 29.72 37.24
N ILE A 8 9.75 30.48 37.66
CA ILE A 8 8.39 30.48 37.08
C ILE A 8 8.33 31.35 35.81
N LEU A 9 9.18 32.38 35.68
CA LEU A 9 9.21 33.26 34.53
C LEU A 9 9.92 32.64 33.29
N VAL A 10 10.83 31.67 33.50
CA VAL A 10 11.54 30.97 32.42
C VAL A 10 10.70 29.83 31.85
N ALA A 11 9.76 29.27 32.62
CA ALA A 11 8.87 28.19 32.17
C ALA A 11 7.74 28.68 31.21
N PHE A 12 7.49 29.99 31.13
CA PHE A 12 6.43 30.57 30.26
C PHE A 12 6.91 31.04 28.89
N LEU A 13 8.20 30.94 28.59
CA LEU A 13 8.79 31.41 27.33
C LEU A 13 9.01 30.27 26.29
N SER A 14 8.60 29.04 26.59
CA SER A 14 8.64 27.91 25.66
C SER A 14 7.28 27.59 25.06
N ILE A 15 6.41 28.60 24.83
CA ILE A 15 5.33 28.46 23.87
C ILE A 15 6.01 28.53 22.48
N GLY A 16 6.60 27.42 22.07
CA GLY A 16 7.06 27.23 20.72
C GLY A 16 5.90 27.54 19.79
N SER A 17 6.03 28.60 19.01
CA SER A 17 5.14 28.88 17.89
C SER A 17 5.07 27.58 17.07
N VAL A 18 3.98 26.86 17.13
CA VAL A 18 3.65 25.77 16.20
C VAL A 18 3.55 26.45 14.82
N ARG A 19 4.69 26.62 14.17
CA ARG A 19 4.70 27.01 12.77
C ARG A 19 4.08 25.85 12.02
N ALA A 20 2.95 26.07 11.37
CA ALA A 20 2.36 25.11 10.46
C ALA A 20 3.48 24.66 9.51
N GLN A 21 3.78 23.37 9.54
CA GLN A 21 4.85 22.83 8.72
C GLN A 21 4.35 22.79 7.27
N VAL A 22 5.06 23.50 6.40
CA VAL A 22 4.77 23.52 4.97
C VAL A 22 5.07 22.18 4.34
N TRP A 23 4.08 21.62 3.64
CA TRP A 23 4.14 20.34 2.98
C TRP A 23 4.05 20.49 1.47
N THR A 24 5.18 20.25 0.79
CA THR A 24 5.24 20.11 -0.67
C THR A 24 4.84 18.68 -1.06
N LEU A 25 4.46 18.47 -2.32
CA LEU A 25 4.12 17.15 -2.82
C LEU A 25 5.27 16.14 -2.61
N ASP A 26 6.51 16.53 -2.97
CA ASP A 26 7.69 15.66 -2.83
C ASP A 26 7.92 15.26 -1.38
N LYS A 27 7.70 16.18 -0.44
CA LYS A 27 7.79 15.90 0.99
C LYS A 27 6.69 14.93 1.44
N CYS A 28 5.46 15.09 0.95
CA CYS A 28 4.36 14.15 1.25
C CYS A 28 4.67 12.76 0.72
N VAL A 29 5.13 12.63 -0.53
CA VAL A 29 5.49 11.35 -1.14
C VAL A 29 6.64 10.69 -0.37
N SER A 30 7.72 11.42 -0.09
CA SER A 30 8.88 10.90 0.66
C SER A 30 8.48 10.44 2.05
N TYR A 31 7.68 11.23 2.75
CA TYR A 31 7.20 10.88 4.10
C TYR A 31 6.31 9.63 4.10
N ALA A 32 5.40 9.52 3.13
CA ALA A 32 4.57 8.33 2.96
C ALA A 32 5.42 7.08 2.69
N MET A 33 6.47 7.20 1.84
CA MET A 33 7.39 6.10 1.54
C MET A 33 8.10 5.55 2.78
N GLU A 34 8.40 6.40 3.76
CA GLU A 34 9.13 6.02 4.97
C GLU A 34 8.19 5.54 6.09
N ASN A 35 7.02 6.17 6.22
CA ASN A 35 6.18 6.02 7.41
C ASN A 35 4.92 5.19 7.20
N ASN A 36 4.40 5.10 5.95
CA ASN A 36 3.13 4.45 5.70
C ASN A 36 3.11 2.98 6.14
N LEU A 37 2.06 2.59 6.87
CA LEU A 37 1.91 1.26 7.46
C LEU A 37 1.78 0.16 6.40
N ASN A 38 1.16 0.43 5.25
CA ASN A 38 1.04 -0.57 4.17
C ASN A 38 2.41 -0.86 3.53
N ILE A 39 3.28 0.14 3.40
CA ILE A 39 4.66 -0.06 2.93
C ILE A 39 5.47 -0.86 3.96
N LYS A 40 5.30 -0.56 5.27
CA LYS A 40 5.93 -1.34 6.35
C LYS A 40 5.45 -2.80 6.34
N LEU A 41 4.15 -3.06 6.16
CA LEU A 41 3.63 -4.42 5.99
C LEU A 41 4.22 -5.13 4.76
N SER A 42 4.30 -4.45 3.62
CA SER A 42 4.94 -5.01 2.41
C SER A 42 6.42 -5.32 2.63
N LYS A 43 7.13 -4.53 3.43
CA LYS A 43 8.52 -4.82 3.82
C LYS A 43 8.62 -6.07 4.69
N LEU A 44 7.72 -6.23 5.67
CA LEU A 44 7.67 -7.45 6.49
C LEU A 44 7.38 -8.71 5.65
N ASN A 45 6.58 -8.60 4.58
CA ASN A 45 6.37 -9.71 3.65
C ASN A 45 7.66 -10.09 2.90
N VAL A 46 8.50 -9.11 2.54
CA VAL A 46 9.84 -9.39 1.98
C VAL A 46 10.72 -10.08 3.00
N ASP A 47 10.75 -9.62 4.25
CA ASP A 47 11.52 -10.24 5.33
C ASP A 47 11.06 -11.69 5.57
N LEU A 48 9.73 -11.94 5.56
CA LEU A 48 9.16 -13.29 5.66
C LEU A 48 9.59 -14.18 4.48
N ALA A 49 9.54 -13.67 3.25
CA ALA A 49 9.99 -14.40 2.08
C ALA A 49 11.51 -14.72 2.13
N GLU A 50 12.31 -13.83 2.73
CA GLU A 50 13.74 -14.07 2.96
C GLU A 50 13.95 -15.22 3.95
N ILE A 51 13.20 -15.25 5.05
CA ILE A 51 13.22 -16.35 6.02
C ILE A 51 12.81 -17.67 5.35
N ASN A 52 11.74 -17.69 4.56
CA ASN A 52 11.30 -18.89 3.85
C ASN A 52 12.39 -19.43 2.90
N LYS A 53 13.09 -18.55 2.19
CA LYS A 53 14.24 -18.92 1.36
C LYS A 53 15.40 -19.48 2.21
N LEU A 54 15.69 -18.89 3.38
CA LEU A 54 16.71 -19.40 4.31
C LEU A 54 16.30 -20.77 4.85
N ASP A 55 15.05 -20.94 5.25
CA ASP A 55 14.53 -22.23 5.73
C ASP A 55 14.66 -23.34 4.69
N SER A 56 14.28 -23.06 3.45
CA SER A 56 14.44 -24.03 2.35
C SER A 56 15.91 -24.34 2.04
N ARG A 57 16.83 -23.39 2.25
CA ARG A 57 18.28 -23.60 2.14
C ARG A 57 18.76 -24.46 3.31
N PHE A 58 18.42 -24.11 4.55
CA PHE A 58 18.87 -24.85 5.74
C PHE A 58 18.24 -26.23 5.86
N ALA A 59 17.07 -26.44 5.27
CA ALA A 59 16.50 -27.78 5.15
C ALA A 59 17.43 -28.80 4.42
N MET A 60 18.44 -28.34 3.68
CA MET A 60 19.45 -29.19 3.04
C MET A 60 20.58 -29.59 3.97
N TYR A 61 20.71 -28.97 5.15
CA TYR A 61 21.74 -29.28 6.14
C TYR A 61 21.26 -30.35 7.12
N PRO A 62 22.21 -31.05 7.81
CA PRO A 62 21.86 -31.96 8.88
C PRO A 62 21.28 -31.20 10.08
N ASN A 63 20.24 -31.76 10.71
CA ASN A 63 19.79 -31.30 12.02
C ASN A 63 20.58 -31.95 13.14
N LEU A 64 20.51 -31.41 14.34
CA LEU A 64 21.03 -32.00 15.57
C LEU A 64 19.98 -31.85 16.66
N ASN A 65 19.53 -32.98 17.21
CA ASN A 65 18.54 -33.00 18.27
C ASN A 65 19.09 -33.80 19.45
N GLY A 66 18.96 -33.23 20.65
CA GLY A 66 19.22 -33.93 21.91
C GLY A 66 17.91 -34.21 22.65
N SER A 67 17.78 -35.39 23.21
CA SER A 67 16.66 -35.74 24.07
C SER A 67 17.12 -36.49 25.33
N ALA A 68 16.46 -36.20 26.45
CA ALA A 68 16.58 -36.90 27.69
C ALA A 68 15.18 -37.29 28.14
N SER A 69 14.96 -38.55 28.43
CA SER A 69 13.67 -39.04 28.94
C SER A 69 13.87 -39.89 30.17
N GLN A 70 13.00 -39.73 31.17
CA GLN A 70 12.89 -40.58 32.33
C GLN A 70 11.52 -41.26 32.30
N SER A 71 11.51 -42.58 32.49
CA SER A 71 10.30 -43.37 32.61
C SER A 71 10.30 -44.14 33.92
N ASN A 72 9.17 -44.07 34.63
CA ASN A 72 8.96 -44.83 35.87
C ASN A 72 7.78 -45.79 35.64
N SER A 73 8.06 -47.08 35.68
CA SER A 73 7.07 -48.17 35.59
C SER A 73 6.83 -48.79 36.96
N PHE A 74 5.58 -48.91 37.39
CA PHE A 74 5.18 -49.42 38.69
C PHE A 74 4.48 -50.76 38.53
N GLY A 75 4.83 -51.70 39.38
CA GLY A 75 4.26 -53.05 39.35
C GLY A 75 5.11 -54.03 38.51
N ARG A 76 4.46 -54.85 37.69
CA ARG A 76 5.17 -55.81 36.84
C ARG A 76 5.69 -55.10 35.58
N ALA A 77 7.00 -54.94 35.51
CA ALA A 77 7.69 -54.25 34.43
C ALA A 77 8.74 -55.14 33.77
N ILE A 78 9.19 -54.77 32.58
CA ILE A 78 10.30 -55.44 31.91
C ILE A 78 11.62 -54.75 32.32
N ASN A 79 12.58 -55.56 32.77
CA ASN A 79 13.94 -55.10 33.00
C ASN A 79 14.60 -54.84 31.62
N PRO A 80 15.01 -53.58 31.33
CA PRO A 80 15.53 -53.22 30.02
C PRO A 80 16.88 -53.88 29.66
N PHE A 81 17.61 -54.45 30.64
CA PHE A 81 18.89 -55.12 30.38
C PHE A 81 18.78 -56.64 30.23
N THR A 82 17.91 -57.28 31.01
CA THR A 82 17.74 -58.74 30.97
C THR A 82 16.59 -59.17 30.10
N ASN A 83 15.75 -58.24 29.68
CA ASN A 83 14.50 -58.47 28.94
C ASN A 83 13.53 -59.48 29.64
N THR A 84 13.62 -59.53 30.97
CA THR A 84 12.77 -60.39 31.82
C THR A 84 11.75 -59.57 32.58
N TYR A 85 10.62 -60.21 32.95
CA TYR A 85 9.64 -59.51 33.81
C TYR A 85 10.12 -59.47 35.26
N VAL A 86 10.06 -58.29 35.85
CA VAL A 86 10.34 -58.04 37.27
C VAL A 86 9.13 -57.41 37.95
N SER A 87 8.82 -57.86 39.19
CA SER A 87 7.72 -57.28 39.97
C SER A 87 8.25 -56.20 40.93
N GLN A 88 8.83 -55.17 40.35
CA GLN A 88 9.38 -54.05 41.11
C GLN A 88 9.27 -52.75 40.26
N ASN A 89 9.40 -51.61 40.93
CA ASN A 89 9.40 -50.36 40.23
C ASN A 89 10.70 -50.18 39.41
N VAL A 90 10.52 -49.97 38.10
CA VAL A 90 11.64 -49.74 37.16
C VAL A 90 11.66 -48.24 36.79
N SER A 91 12.74 -47.60 37.13
CA SER A 91 13.05 -46.23 36.68
C SER A 91 14.17 -46.28 35.66
N SER A 92 13.94 -45.77 34.46
CA SER A 92 14.94 -45.75 33.40
C SER A 92 15.14 -44.31 32.89
N ILE A 93 16.36 -43.97 32.53
CA ILE A 93 16.76 -42.70 31.89
C ILE A 93 17.38 -43.04 30.55
N ASN A 94 16.87 -42.42 29.50
CA ASN A 94 17.46 -42.54 28.14
C ASN A 94 17.98 -41.16 27.73
N LEU A 95 19.25 -41.10 27.35
CA LEU A 95 19.91 -39.94 26.79
C LEU A 95 20.22 -40.21 25.33
N ASN A 96 19.83 -39.30 24.44
CA ASN A 96 20.01 -39.51 23.00
C ASN A 96 20.36 -38.21 22.32
N ALA A 97 21.31 -38.23 21.40
CA ALA A 97 21.59 -37.15 20.45
C ALA A 97 21.59 -37.75 19.05
N SER A 98 20.82 -37.11 18.14
CA SER A 98 20.68 -37.61 16.77
C SER A 98 20.77 -36.48 15.75
N SER A 99 21.33 -36.84 14.61
CA SER A 99 21.47 -35.96 13.45
C SER A 99 20.98 -36.70 12.20
N ASN A 100 20.14 -35.99 11.40
CA ASN A 100 19.61 -36.56 10.16
C ASN A 100 19.76 -35.57 9.02
N VAL A 101 20.14 -36.06 7.85
CA VAL A 101 20.19 -35.28 6.61
C VAL A 101 19.61 -36.12 5.46
N THR A 102 18.84 -35.43 4.61
CA THR A 102 18.38 -36.05 3.36
C THR A 102 19.46 -35.81 2.29
N VAL A 103 20.12 -36.87 1.86
CA VAL A 103 21.17 -36.85 0.84
C VAL A 103 20.58 -36.69 -0.56
N PHE A 104 19.45 -37.39 -0.80
CA PHE A 104 18.74 -37.32 -2.08
C PHE A 104 17.22 -37.49 -1.87
N ASN A 105 16.43 -36.68 -2.60
CA ASN A 105 14.98 -36.75 -2.60
C ASN A 105 14.37 -36.35 -3.95
N GLY A 106 15.00 -36.73 -5.04
CA GLY A 106 14.55 -36.37 -6.39
C GLY A 106 14.66 -34.89 -6.67
N PHE A 107 15.67 -34.20 -6.09
CA PHE A 107 15.90 -32.74 -6.22
C PHE A 107 14.76 -31.86 -5.66
N ASN A 108 13.85 -32.42 -4.85
CA ASN A 108 12.74 -31.68 -4.28
C ASN A 108 13.22 -30.46 -3.47
N ARG A 109 14.20 -30.64 -2.53
CA ARG A 109 14.73 -29.57 -1.70
C ARG A 109 15.39 -28.44 -2.52
N ILE A 110 16.19 -28.82 -3.54
CA ILE A 110 16.87 -27.86 -4.41
C ILE A 110 15.84 -27.04 -5.20
N ASN A 111 14.77 -27.69 -5.69
CA ASN A 111 13.73 -26.99 -6.44
C ASN A 111 12.84 -26.13 -5.53
N ASN A 112 12.55 -26.54 -4.29
CA ASN A 112 11.89 -25.67 -3.32
C ASN A 112 12.72 -24.42 -3.02
N PHE A 113 14.03 -24.56 -2.78
CA PHE A 113 14.91 -23.41 -2.59
C PHE A 113 14.90 -22.46 -3.81
N LYS A 114 14.88 -23.00 -5.04
CA LYS A 114 14.77 -22.17 -6.25
C LYS A 114 13.41 -21.47 -6.33
N SER A 115 12.32 -22.18 -5.98
CA SER A 115 10.99 -21.61 -5.91
C SER A 115 10.90 -20.45 -4.92
N ASP A 116 11.42 -20.64 -3.70
CA ASP A 116 11.40 -19.61 -2.66
C ASP A 116 12.31 -18.42 -3.01
N LYS A 117 13.43 -18.67 -3.74
CA LYS A 117 14.25 -17.60 -4.28
C LYS A 117 13.49 -16.72 -5.28
N GLU A 118 12.77 -17.31 -6.22
CA GLU A 118 11.93 -16.57 -7.17
C GLU A 118 10.77 -15.83 -6.44
N SER A 119 10.17 -16.48 -5.44
CA SER A 119 9.14 -15.87 -4.60
C SER A 119 9.65 -14.63 -3.85
N LEU A 120 10.87 -14.66 -3.33
CA LEU A 120 11.51 -13.50 -2.69
C LEU A 120 11.66 -12.34 -3.68
N GLU A 121 12.12 -12.62 -4.92
CA GLU A 121 12.25 -11.55 -5.93
C GLU A 121 10.87 -10.98 -6.34
N ALA A 122 9.83 -11.82 -6.37
CA ALA A 122 8.45 -11.36 -6.57
C ALA A 122 7.98 -10.43 -5.44
N GLU A 123 8.28 -10.78 -4.16
CA GLU A 123 7.88 -9.94 -3.02
C GLU A 123 8.66 -8.61 -2.95
N LYS A 124 9.94 -8.57 -3.34
CA LYS A 124 10.71 -7.32 -3.47
C LYS A 124 10.06 -6.38 -4.49
N LEU A 125 9.66 -6.90 -5.65
CA LEU A 125 8.97 -6.11 -6.67
C LEU A 125 7.55 -5.74 -6.24
N THR A 126 6.88 -6.56 -5.42
CA THR A 126 5.59 -6.23 -4.82
C THR A 126 5.72 -5.04 -3.86
N LEU A 127 6.81 -4.95 -3.09
CA LEU A 127 7.13 -3.78 -2.28
C LEU A 127 7.34 -2.53 -3.15
N GLU A 128 8.07 -2.65 -4.27
CA GLU A 128 8.25 -1.55 -5.21
C GLU A 128 6.92 -1.09 -5.82
N LYS A 129 6.06 -2.03 -6.22
CA LYS A 129 4.69 -1.73 -6.66
C LYS A 129 3.89 -1.00 -5.59
N SER A 130 3.93 -1.47 -4.34
CA SER A 130 3.23 -0.82 -3.22
C SER A 130 3.69 0.63 -3.00
N ARG A 131 4.97 0.92 -3.20
CA ARG A 131 5.51 2.29 -3.18
C ARG A 131 4.96 3.14 -4.32
N ASN A 132 4.95 2.61 -5.53
CA ASN A 132 4.41 3.31 -6.70
C ASN A 132 2.91 3.62 -6.54
N ASP A 133 2.13 2.63 -6.08
CA ASP A 133 0.70 2.80 -5.81
C ASP A 133 0.46 3.85 -4.71
N MET A 134 1.27 3.84 -3.64
CA MET A 134 1.21 4.84 -2.57
C MET A 134 1.54 6.25 -3.09
N ALA A 135 2.57 6.41 -3.93
CA ALA A 135 2.90 7.69 -4.53
C ALA A 135 1.73 8.26 -5.34
N LEU A 136 1.08 7.43 -6.15
CA LEU A 136 -0.10 7.83 -6.92
C LEU A 136 -1.27 8.22 -6.00
N MET A 137 -1.51 7.50 -4.91
CA MET A 137 -2.55 7.84 -3.93
C MET A 137 -2.25 9.19 -3.26
N VAL A 138 -1.00 9.44 -2.85
CA VAL A 138 -0.58 10.73 -2.26
C VAL A 138 -0.76 11.87 -3.26
N ILE A 139 -0.37 11.69 -4.53
CA ILE A 139 -0.57 12.70 -5.58
C ILE A 139 -2.05 13.03 -5.74
N ASN A 140 -2.91 12.02 -5.84
CA ASN A 140 -4.35 12.21 -5.97
C ASN A 140 -4.93 12.97 -4.77
N ALA A 141 -4.59 12.57 -3.54
CA ALA A 141 -5.06 13.23 -2.32
C ALA A 141 -4.54 14.68 -2.23
N TYR A 142 -3.26 14.91 -2.57
CA TYR A 142 -2.66 16.24 -2.59
C TYR A 142 -3.36 17.17 -3.60
N MET A 143 -3.63 16.69 -4.81
CA MET A 143 -4.36 17.45 -5.82
C MET A 143 -5.81 17.73 -5.40
N ASN A 144 -6.45 16.79 -4.69
CA ASN A 144 -7.78 17.02 -4.13
C ASN A 144 -7.79 18.12 -3.06
N VAL A 145 -6.75 18.21 -2.23
CA VAL A 145 -6.60 19.33 -1.29
C VAL A 145 -6.48 20.67 -2.04
N LEU A 146 -5.63 20.74 -3.07
CA LEU A 146 -5.49 21.97 -3.87
C LEU A 146 -6.79 22.34 -4.61
N TYR A 147 -7.49 21.36 -5.15
CA TYR A 147 -8.81 21.51 -5.78
C TYR A 147 -9.83 22.12 -4.81
N THR A 148 -9.96 21.54 -3.62
CA THR A 148 -10.93 22.01 -2.62
C THR A 148 -10.56 23.40 -2.07
N GLN A 149 -9.27 23.70 -1.91
CA GLN A 149 -8.78 25.04 -1.56
C GLN A 149 -9.15 26.10 -2.63
N ASP A 150 -9.04 25.76 -3.91
CA ASP A 150 -9.47 26.65 -4.99
C ASP A 150 -10.99 26.89 -4.96
N LEU A 151 -11.79 25.87 -4.62
CA LEU A 151 -13.25 26.03 -4.44
C LEU A 151 -13.59 26.93 -3.24
N VAL A 152 -12.87 26.84 -2.12
CA VAL A 152 -13.02 27.76 -0.98
C VAL A 152 -12.75 29.21 -1.41
N ARG A 153 -11.67 29.43 -2.18
CA ARG A 153 -11.35 30.75 -2.71
C ARG A 153 -12.51 31.30 -3.56
N VAL A 154 -13.04 30.51 -4.49
CA VAL A 154 -14.16 30.91 -5.34
C VAL A 154 -15.41 31.23 -4.51
N ALA A 155 -15.77 30.35 -3.56
CA ALA A 155 -16.93 30.58 -2.69
C ALA A 155 -16.79 31.85 -1.85
N LYS A 156 -15.59 32.14 -1.34
CA LYS A 156 -15.27 33.38 -0.61
C LYS A 156 -15.41 34.60 -1.50
N GLU A 157 -14.83 34.60 -2.69
CA GLU A 157 -14.93 35.70 -3.67
C GLU A 157 -16.41 35.96 -4.03
N GLN A 158 -17.23 34.89 -4.24
CA GLN A 158 -18.64 35.01 -4.52
C GLN A 158 -19.42 35.66 -3.36
N LEU A 159 -19.14 35.25 -2.13
CA LEU A 159 -19.76 35.83 -0.94
C LEU A 159 -19.43 37.34 -0.80
N GLU A 160 -18.18 37.74 -1.01
CA GLU A 160 -17.76 39.14 -0.94
C GLU A 160 -18.47 40.01 -2.02
N VAL A 161 -18.61 39.45 -3.24
CA VAL A 161 -19.36 40.14 -4.31
C VAL A 161 -20.84 40.34 -3.89
N THR A 162 -21.49 39.30 -3.30
CA THR A 162 -22.90 39.42 -2.90
C THR A 162 -23.09 40.35 -1.71
N LYS A 163 -22.17 40.36 -0.74
CA LYS A 163 -22.20 41.31 0.38
C LYS A 163 -22.05 42.76 -0.11
N SER A 164 -21.14 43.03 -1.05
CA SER A 164 -21.02 44.31 -1.67
C SER A 164 -22.30 44.75 -2.41
N GLN A 165 -22.94 43.79 -3.09
CA GLN A 165 -24.20 44.03 -3.78
C GLN A 165 -25.35 44.30 -2.80
N LEU A 166 -25.42 43.60 -1.64
CA LEU A 166 -26.41 43.86 -0.59
C LEU A 166 -26.28 45.29 -0.06
N ASP A 167 -25.06 45.74 0.29
CA ASP A 167 -24.79 47.10 0.78
C ASP A 167 -25.30 48.19 -0.23
N ARG A 168 -25.03 47.98 -1.54
CA ARG A 168 -25.53 48.86 -2.59
C ARG A 168 -27.04 48.87 -2.70
N SER A 169 -27.69 47.67 -2.65
CA SER A 169 -29.12 47.55 -2.75
C SER A 169 -29.85 48.20 -1.55
N GLU A 170 -29.29 48.07 -0.35
CA GLU A 170 -29.83 48.69 0.87
C GLU A 170 -29.76 50.25 0.76
N LYS A 171 -28.60 50.80 0.26
CA LYS A 171 -28.45 52.25 0.01
C LYS A 171 -29.45 52.74 -1.04
N ASN A 172 -29.63 52.00 -2.13
CA ASN A 172 -30.60 52.36 -3.18
C ASN A 172 -32.05 52.29 -2.68
N ALA A 173 -32.41 51.33 -1.86
CA ALA A 173 -33.74 51.26 -1.27
C ALA A 173 -34.02 52.37 -0.28
N ALA A 174 -33.01 52.84 0.48
CA ALA A 174 -33.13 53.95 1.41
C ALA A 174 -33.47 55.32 0.70
N VAL A 175 -33.02 55.44 -0.58
CA VAL A 175 -33.33 56.64 -1.41
C VAL A 175 -34.49 56.40 -2.40
N GLY A 176 -35.19 55.27 -2.30
CA GLY A 176 -36.38 54.94 -3.12
C GLY A 176 -36.06 54.42 -4.54
N ASN A 177 -34.79 54.11 -4.85
CA ASN A 177 -34.35 53.64 -6.16
C ASN A 177 -34.30 52.09 -6.30
N ALA A 178 -34.64 51.35 -5.24
CA ALA A 178 -34.78 49.86 -5.25
C ALA A 178 -35.97 49.45 -4.40
N THR A 179 -36.55 48.26 -4.68
CA THR A 179 -37.66 47.73 -3.89
C THR A 179 -37.14 46.95 -2.66
N GLN A 180 -37.96 46.89 -1.60
CA GLN A 180 -37.65 46.07 -0.44
C GLN A 180 -37.54 44.56 -0.81
N GLY A 181 -38.30 44.14 -1.85
CA GLY A 181 -38.19 42.78 -2.39
C GLY A 181 -36.81 42.44 -2.97
N ASP A 182 -36.19 43.40 -3.68
CA ASP A 182 -34.83 43.22 -4.21
C ASP A 182 -33.79 43.05 -3.08
N VAL A 183 -33.88 43.86 -2.02
CA VAL A 183 -33.02 43.75 -0.83
C VAL A 183 -33.14 42.37 -0.18
N LEU A 184 -34.39 41.89 0.02
CA LEU A 184 -34.65 40.60 0.63
C LEU A 184 -34.13 39.44 -0.24
N ASN A 185 -34.26 39.54 -1.58
CA ASN A 185 -33.69 38.55 -2.51
C ASN A 185 -32.16 38.47 -2.41
N ILE A 186 -31.48 39.61 -2.39
CA ILE A 186 -30.02 39.65 -2.26
C ILE A 186 -29.61 39.17 -0.86
N LYS A 187 -30.32 39.49 0.18
CA LYS A 187 -30.08 38.98 1.54
C LYS A 187 -30.18 37.45 1.63
N SER A 188 -31.20 36.87 0.96
CA SER A 188 -31.32 35.41 0.82
C SER A 188 -30.12 34.80 0.07
N GLN A 189 -29.63 35.49 -0.99
CA GLN A 189 -28.46 35.05 -1.72
C GLN A 189 -27.20 35.08 -0.86
N VAL A 190 -27.02 36.10 0.01
CA VAL A 190 -25.90 36.15 0.98
C VAL A 190 -25.92 34.91 1.89
N ALA A 191 -27.08 34.57 2.45
CA ALA A 191 -27.20 33.38 3.30
C ALA A 191 -26.89 32.09 2.55
N THR A 192 -27.27 31.99 1.27
CA THR A 192 -26.91 30.86 0.39
C THR A 192 -25.41 30.79 0.13
N ASP A 193 -24.75 31.92 -0.14
CA ASP A 193 -23.34 31.98 -0.39
C ASP A 193 -22.51 31.70 0.89
N GLU A 194 -22.99 32.08 2.07
CA GLU A 194 -22.41 31.70 3.38
C GLU A 194 -22.48 30.20 3.62
N LEU A 195 -23.60 29.57 3.29
CA LEU A 195 -23.73 28.09 3.34
C LEU A 195 -22.76 27.42 2.35
N ASN A 196 -22.65 27.94 1.13
CA ASN A 196 -21.73 27.40 0.11
C ASN A 196 -20.25 27.52 0.57
N LEU A 197 -19.87 28.65 1.18
CA LEU A 197 -18.53 28.83 1.73
C LEU A 197 -18.27 27.83 2.87
N THR A 198 -19.21 27.68 3.80
CA THR A 198 -19.09 26.73 4.91
C THR A 198 -18.93 25.29 4.38
N THR A 199 -19.72 24.92 3.38
CA THR A 199 -19.64 23.59 2.72
C THR A 199 -18.28 23.40 2.04
N ALA A 200 -17.79 24.41 1.31
CA ALA A 200 -16.47 24.35 0.65
C ALA A 200 -15.33 24.21 1.68
N GLN A 201 -15.40 24.97 2.78
CA GLN A 201 -14.42 24.87 3.87
C GLN A 201 -14.40 23.47 4.50
N ASN A 202 -15.59 22.92 4.83
CA ASN A 202 -15.70 21.57 5.36
C ASN A 202 -15.10 20.51 4.40
N ASN A 203 -15.37 20.61 3.10
CA ASN A 203 -14.81 19.73 2.09
C ASN A 203 -13.27 19.84 2.00
N ALA A 204 -12.72 21.07 2.13
CA ALA A 204 -11.29 21.27 2.15
C ALA A 204 -10.64 20.68 3.42
N ASP A 205 -11.29 20.80 4.56
CA ASP A 205 -10.80 20.21 5.82
C ASP A 205 -10.84 18.68 5.74
N ILE A 206 -11.88 18.07 5.18
CA ILE A 206 -11.98 16.62 4.95
C ILE A 206 -10.86 16.17 4.00
N ALA A 207 -10.67 16.83 2.85
CA ALA A 207 -9.61 16.47 1.91
C ALA A 207 -8.21 16.55 2.55
N LYS A 208 -8.00 17.54 3.42
CA LYS A 208 -6.77 17.67 4.20
C LYS A 208 -6.59 16.53 5.19
N LEU A 209 -7.65 16.13 5.90
CA LEU A 209 -7.64 14.98 6.82
C LEU A 209 -7.35 13.68 6.08
N ASP A 210 -7.94 13.45 4.91
CA ASP A 210 -7.67 12.27 4.07
C ASP A 210 -6.20 12.18 3.69
N LEU A 211 -5.58 13.32 3.31
CA LEU A 211 -4.15 13.35 3.01
C LEU A 211 -3.30 13.06 4.25
N ILE A 212 -3.62 13.66 5.40
CA ILE A 212 -2.92 13.43 6.67
C ILE A 212 -3.01 11.96 7.08
N GLN A 213 -4.20 11.34 6.95
CA GLN A 213 -4.39 9.92 7.23
C GLN A 213 -3.57 9.03 6.29
N LEU A 214 -3.50 9.38 4.99
CA LEU A 214 -2.70 8.63 4.02
C LEU A 214 -1.19 8.68 4.33
N LEU A 215 -0.75 9.76 5.00
CA LEU A 215 0.62 9.91 5.49
C LEU A 215 0.86 9.18 6.82
N ASP A 216 -0.17 8.58 7.44
CA ASP A 216 -0.11 7.99 8.79
C ASP A 216 0.44 8.97 9.84
N ARG A 217 -0.01 10.24 9.78
CA ARG A 217 0.42 11.32 10.66
C ARG A 217 -0.68 11.75 11.64
N ASP A 218 -0.28 12.32 12.80
CA ASP A 218 -1.22 12.88 13.77
C ASP A 218 -1.89 14.16 13.19
N PRO A 219 -3.23 14.22 13.14
CA PRO A 219 -3.96 15.40 12.66
C PRO A 219 -3.76 16.66 13.53
N GLY A 220 -3.34 16.50 14.80
CA GLY A 220 -3.10 17.60 15.73
C GLY A 220 -1.91 18.50 15.42
N GLU A 221 -0.99 18.03 14.56
CA GLU A 221 0.16 18.82 14.12
C GLU A 221 -0.21 19.74 12.95
N GLY A 222 0.28 20.99 12.97
CA GLY A 222 0.05 21.96 11.90
C GLY A 222 0.46 21.40 10.53
N PHE A 223 -0.46 21.38 9.57
CA PHE A 223 -0.27 20.85 8.22
C PHE A 223 -0.80 21.83 7.19
N GLU A 224 0.06 22.34 6.33
CA GLU A 224 -0.31 23.29 5.28
C GLU A 224 0.27 22.83 3.93
N VAL A 225 -0.61 22.69 2.95
CA VAL A 225 -0.28 22.24 1.60
C VAL A 225 0.03 23.45 0.72
N VAL A 226 1.15 23.40 -0.01
CA VAL A 226 1.57 24.48 -0.92
C VAL A 226 1.40 24.05 -2.36
N ARG A 227 0.89 24.98 -3.19
CA ARG A 227 0.76 24.75 -4.63
C ARG A 227 2.16 24.63 -5.26
N PRO A 228 2.48 23.54 -5.98
CA PRO A 228 3.72 23.44 -6.74
C PRO A 228 3.78 24.49 -7.86
N GLU A 229 4.93 25.12 -8.06
CA GLU A 229 5.10 26.17 -9.06
C GLU A 229 4.86 25.69 -10.50
N ASN A 230 5.16 24.41 -10.77
CA ASN A 230 5.12 23.83 -12.11
C ASN A 230 3.80 23.10 -12.44
N VAL A 231 2.77 23.17 -11.58
CA VAL A 231 1.50 22.44 -11.80
C VAL A 231 0.85 22.84 -13.13
N ASP A 232 0.90 24.10 -13.50
CA ASP A 232 0.22 24.64 -14.67
C ASP A 232 0.90 24.30 -16.01
N GLN A 233 2.15 23.83 -16.01
CA GLN A 233 2.83 23.35 -17.24
C GLN A 233 2.12 22.16 -17.90
N TYR A 234 1.40 21.35 -17.12
CA TYR A 234 0.64 20.19 -17.62
C TYR A 234 -0.58 20.59 -18.45
N LEU A 235 -1.05 21.84 -18.34
CA LEU A 235 -2.17 22.36 -19.11
C LEU A 235 -1.81 22.56 -20.59
N THR A 236 -0.54 22.83 -20.88
CA THR A 236 -0.01 23.08 -22.23
C THR A 236 0.75 21.90 -22.82
N ALA A 237 0.98 20.84 -22.02
CA ALA A 237 1.74 19.68 -22.46
C ALA A 237 1.12 19.02 -23.70
N ASN A 238 1.99 18.70 -24.66
CA ASN A 238 1.57 18.03 -25.89
C ASN A 238 1.29 16.55 -25.59
N THR A 239 0.04 16.10 -25.75
CA THR A 239 -0.49 14.85 -25.22
C THR A 239 -0.56 13.71 -26.24
N PHE A 240 0.17 13.81 -27.34
CA PHE A 240 0.23 12.73 -28.33
C PHE A 240 1.17 11.64 -27.84
N ALA A 241 0.61 10.60 -27.22
CA ALA A 241 1.33 9.40 -26.83
C ALA A 241 0.93 8.26 -27.77
N ASN A 242 1.94 7.60 -28.36
CA ASN A 242 1.72 6.37 -29.11
C ASN A 242 1.55 5.21 -28.12
N LEU A 243 0.44 4.48 -28.23
CA LEU A 243 0.13 3.33 -27.38
C LEU A 243 1.31 2.35 -27.29
N LYS A 244 1.94 2.03 -28.41
CA LYS A 244 3.02 1.04 -28.47
C LYS A 244 4.25 1.49 -27.67
N ASP A 245 4.60 2.77 -27.73
CA ASP A 245 5.76 3.31 -27.03
C ASP A 245 5.48 3.35 -25.52
N VAL A 246 4.30 3.83 -25.10
CA VAL A 246 3.90 3.85 -23.69
C VAL A 246 3.83 2.44 -23.11
N TYR A 247 3.30 1.48 -23.87
CA TYR A 247 3.22 0.09 -23.42
C TYR A 247 4.63 -0.52 -23.23
N SER A 248 5.54 -0.31 -24.18
CA SER A 248 6.90 -0.83 -24.05
C SER A 248 7.66 -0.19 -22.86
N ASN A 249 7.48 1.10 -22.63
CA ASN A 249 8.05 1.79 -21.49
C ASN A 249 7.46 1.27 -20.15
N ALA A 250 6.14 1.09 -20.08
CA ALA A 250 5.47 0.55 -18.91
C ALA A 250 5.88 -0.90 -18.61
N GLU A 251 5.96 -1.77 -19.62
CA GLU A 251 6.42 -3.17 -19.46
C GLU A 251 7.86 -3.24 -18.96
N ALA A 252 8.71 -2.30 -19.36
CA ALA A 252 10.11 -2.24 -18.93
C ALA A 252 10.29 -1.66 -17.51
N SER A 253 9.53 -0.59 -17.17
CA SER A 253 9.72 0.19 -15.95
C SER A 253 8.86 -0.30 -14.78
N LEU A 254 7.62 -0.76 -15.04
CA LEU A 254 6.72 -1.15 -13.97
C LEU A 254 6.97 -2.57 -13.48
N PRO A 255 6.85 -2.81 -12.17
CA PRO A 255 7.10 -4.11 -11.57
C PRO A 255 6.01 -5.16 -11.86
N ASP A 256 4.81 -4.75 -12.26
CA ASP A 256 3.60 -5.59 -12.34
C ASP A 256 3.79 -6.88 -13.16
N ILE A 257 4.36 -6.78 -14.35
CA ILE A 257 4.58 -7.94 -15.22
C ILE A 257 5.74 -8.81 -14.69
N LYS A 258 6.80 -8.17 -14.18
CA LYS A 258 7.97 -8.87 -13.61
C LYS A 258 7.59 -9.68 -12.35
N ILE A 259 6.70 -9.16 -11.50
CA ILE A 259 6.16 -9.89 -10.34
C ILE A 259 5.55 -11.22 -10.78
N LEU A 260 4.71 -11.20 -11.83
CA LEU A 260 4.05 -12.40 -12.32
C LEU A 260 5.00 -13.34 -13.07
N GLU A 261 6.07 -12.83 -13.66
CA GLU A 261 7.12 -13.64 -14.23
C GLU A 261 7.88 -14.42 -13.16
N TYR A 262 8.27 -13.78 -12.07
CA TYR A 262 8.88 -14.46 -10.92
C TYR A 262 7.92 -15.48 -10.27
N LYS A 263 6.62 -15.15 -10.13
CA LYS A 263 5.60 -16.09 -9.63
C LYS A 263 5.42 -17.30 -10.55
N TYR A 264 5.47 -17.09 -11.87
CA TYR A 264 5.47 -18.19 -12.84
C TYR A 264 6.72 -19.08 -12.69
N ASN A 265 7.91 -18.50 -12.55
CA ASN A 265 9.14 -19.24 -12.34
C ASN A 265 9.12 -20.01 -11.02
N ALA A 266 8.59 -19.43 -9.94
CA ALA A 266 8.40 -20.10 -8.67
C ALA A 266 7.47 -21.33 -8.82
N ALA A 267 6.35 -21.19 -9.52
CA ALA A 267 5.44 -22.30 -9.81
C ALA A 267 6.10 -23.40 -10.68
N LYS A 268 6.96 -23.03 -11.63
CA LYS A 268 7.74 -23.97 -12.44
C LYS A 268 8.70 -24.80 -11.57
N TYR A 269 9.40 -24.17 -10.63
CA TYR A 269 10.27 -24.88 -9.69
C TYR A 269 9.46 -25.72 -8.68
N SER A 270 8.29 -25.24 -8.25
CA SER A 270 7.37 -26.03 -7.41
C SER A 270 6.87 -27.29 -8.11
N LEU A 271 6.58 -27.22 -9.41
CA LEU A 271 6.25 -28.40 -10.23
C LEU A 271 7.44 -29.37 -10.29
N ALA A 272 8.66 -28.86 -10.49
CA ALA A 272 9.86 -29.68 -10.49
C ALA A 272 10.12 -30.34 -9.12
N ALA A 273 9.85 -29.62 -8.01
CA ALA A 273 9.90 -30.17 -6.65
C ALA A 273 8.84 -31.26 -6.45
N ALA A 274 7.61 -31.05 -6.90
CA ALA A 274 6.54 -32.05 -6.83
C ALA A 274 6.89 -33.35 -7.59
N LYS A 275 7.50 -33.23 -8.78
CA LYS A 275 8.02 -34.39 -9.54
C LYS A 275 9.07 -35.15 -8.76
N GLY A 276 9.85 -34.49 -7.90
CA GLY A 276 10.83 -35.11 -7.00
C GLY A 276 10.22 -36.20 -6.10
N SER A 277 8.95 -36.06 -5.73
CA SER A 277 8.25 -37.05 -4.88
C SER A 277 8.01 -38.42 -5.55
N LEU A 278 8.24 -38.54 -6.86
CA LEU A 278 8.16 -39.80 -7.60
C LEU A 278 9.48 -40.58 -7.55
N TYR A 279 10.57 -40.01 -7.10
CA TYR A 279 11.89 -40.62 -7.04
C TYR A 279 12.19 -41.19 -5.66
N PRO A 280 13.16 -42.17 -5.55
CA PRO A 280 13.64 -42.62 -4.28
C PRO A 280 14.17 -41.49 -3.39
N ARG A 281 14.11 -41.73 -2.07
CA ARG A 281 14.68 -40.84 -1.05
C ARG A 281 15.79 -41.57 -0.31
N LEU A 282 16.95 -40.92 -0.17
CA LEU A 282 18.09 -41.39 0.61
C LEU A 282 18.33 -40.46 1.80
N ASN A 283 18.22 -40.97 3.01
CA ASN A 283 18.52 -40.28 4.25
C ASN A 283 19.78 -40.86 4.89
N LEU A 284 20.60 -40.02 5.48
CA LEU A 284 21.72 -40.36 6.34
C LEU A 284 21.37 -39.93 7.76
N GLY A 285 21.42 -40.88 8.70
CA GLY A 285 21.25 -40.64 10.11
C GLY A 285 22.49 -41.02 10.90
N ALA A 286 22.79 -40.28 11.94
CA ALA A 286 23.81 -40.60 12.93
C ALA A 286 23.26 -40.31 14.33
N GLY A 287 23.68 -41.10 15.32
CA GLY A 287 23.25 -40.85 16.67
C GLY A 287 24.19 -41.43 17.71
N LEU A 288 24.07 -40.87 18.91
CA LEU A 288 24.71 -41.31 20.14
C LEU A 288 23.62 -41.56 21.18
N GLY A 289 23.76 -42.57 22.01
CA GLY A 289 22.81 -42.83 23.07
C GLY A 289 23.46 -43.51 24.25
N SER A 290 22.85 -43.33 25.43
CA SER A 290 23.18 -44.12 26.63
C SER A 290 21.97 -44.21 27.54
N ASP A 291 21.88 -45.32 28.25
CA ASP A 291 20.74 -45.68 29.09
C ASP A 291 21.17 -45.96 30.52
N TYR A 292 20.30 -45.61 31.45
CA TYR A 292 20.39 -45.98 32.86
C TYR A 292 19.07 -46.64 33.31
N ALA A 293 19.16 -47.68 34.16
CA ALA A 293 17.98 -48.15 34.89
C ALA A 293 18.34 -48.58 36.33
N ASN A 294 17.46 -48.30 37.26
CA ASN A 294 17.66 -48.61 38.70
C ASN A 294 17.71 -50.10 39.03
N VAL A 295 17.24 -50.95 38.11
CA VAL A 295 17.27 -52.42 38.25
C VAL A 295 18.65 -53.01 37.92
N ASN A 296 19.58 -52.24 37.43
CA ASN A 296 20.97 -52.63 37.29
C ASN A 296 21.79 -52.13 38.52
N THR A 297 22.61 -53.00 39.09
CA THR A 297 23.37 -52.74 40.29
C THR A 297 24.59 -51.86 40.11
N SER A 298 25.00 -51.66 38.86
CA SER A 298 26.13 -50.75 38.53
C SER A 298 25.78 -49.32 38.82
N SER A 299 26.81 -48.48 39.11
CA SER A 299 26.60 -47.08 39.34
C SER A 299 26.05 -46.33 38.12
N PHE A 300 25.38 -45.20 38.34
CA PHE A 300 24.85 -44.39 37.23
C PHE A 300 25.93 -44.08 36.19
N LYS A 301 27.13 -43.69 36.64
CA LYS A 301 28.25 -43.37 35.76
C LYS A 301 28.72 -44.60 34.96
N ASP A 302 28.82 -45.76 35.61
CA ASP A 302 29.24 -46.98 34.94
C ASP A 302 28.21 -47.44 33.91
N GLN A 303 26.91 -47.35 34.24
CA GLN A 303 25.86 -47.67 33.29
C GLN A 303 25.91 -46.72 32.06
N LEU A 304 26.05 -45.42 32.26
CA LEU A 304 26.17 -44.48 31.14
C LEU A 304 27.37 -44.77 30.26
N ASN A 305 28.51 -45.13 30.81
CA ASN A 305 29.71 -45.48 30.04
C ASN A 305 29.57 -46.85 29.32
N ASN A 306 29.04 -47.87 30.00
CA ASN A 306 28.90 -49.20 29.45
C ASN A 306 27.80 -49.31 28.39
N ASN A 307 26.74 -48.52 28.52
CA ASN A 307 25.60 -48.48 27.59
C ASN A 307 25.78 -47.46 26.48
N PHE A 308 26.93 -46.74 26.46
CA PHE A 308 27.17 -45.78 25.41
C PHE A 308 27.24 -46.47 24.04
N SER A 309 26.36 -46.04 23.16
CA SER A 309 26.21 -46.54 21.79
C SER A 309 26.30 -45.40 20.78
N LYS A 310 26.78 -45.72 19.61
CA LYS A 310 26.81 -44.85 18.46
C LYS A 310 26.43 -45.57 17.19
N TYR A 311 25.71 -44.94 16.32
CA TYR A 311 25.30 -45.54 15.05
C TYR A 311 25.38 -44.54 13.90
N ILE A 312 25.56 -45.04 12.69
CA ILE A 312 25.36 -44.37 11.43
C ILE A 312 24.42 -45.26 10.61
N SER A 313 23.40 -44.63 10.00
CA SER A 313 22.40 -45.36 9.22
C SER A 313 22.16 -44.70 7.87
N PHE A 314 22.02 -45.50 6.84
CA PHE A 314 21.56 -45.15 5.52
C PHE A 314 20.20 -45.72 5.29
N GLN A 315 19.22 -44.86 4.99
CA GLN A 315 17.85 -45.31 4.73
C GLN A 315 17.44 -44.92 3.31
N LEU A 316 17.24 -45.94 2.46
CA LEU A 316 16.68 -45.74 1.12
C LEU A 316 15.17 -46.08 1.16
N SER A 317 14.35 -45.10 0.78
CA SER A 317 12.90 -45.28 0.66
C SER A 317 12.50 -45.10 -0.80
N VAL A 318 11.89 -46.14 -1.39
CA VAL A 318 11.42 -46.13 -2.78
C VAL A 318 9.89 -46.16 -2.78
N PRO A 319 9.22 -45.11 -3.30
CA PRO A 319 7.75 -45.09 -3.35
C PRO A 319 7.25 -46.02 -4.46
N ILE A 320 6.77 -47.20 -4.12
CA ILE A 320 6.21 -48.18 -5.07
C ILE A 320 4.76 -47.83 -5.38
N PHE A 321 3.94 -47.67 -4.35
CA PHE A 321 2.54 -47.28 -4.45
C PHE A 321 2.16 -46.42 -3.24
N ASN A 322 1.64 -45.23 -3.50
CA ASN A 322 1.25 -44.26 -2.48
C ASN A 322 -0.17 -43.73 -2.71
N SER A 323 -1.09 -44.59 -3.14
CA SER A 323 -2.50 -44.24 -3.43
C SER A 323 -2.63 -43.03 -4.38
N PHE A 324 -1.77 -42.98 -5.38
CA PHE A 324 -1.67 -41.90 -6.36
C PHE A 324 -1.35 -40.50 -5.78
N SER A 325 -1.03 -40.37 -4.50
CA SER A 325 -0.78 -39.07 -3.85
C SER A 325 0.31 -38.27 -4.55
N ALA A 326 1.46 -38.90 -4.85
CA ALA A 326 2.56 -38.21 -5.57
C ALA A 326 2.14 -37.73 -6.98
N ARG A 327 1.41 -38.59 -7.73
CA ARG A 327 0.91 -38.21 -9.07
C ARG A 327 -0.10 -37.05 -9.01
N ASN A 328 -0.99 -37.08 -8.02
CA ASN A 328 -1.97 -36.00 -7.82
C ASN A 328 -1.29 -34.71 -7.36
N ASN A 329 -0.21 -34.77 -6.58
CA ASN A 329 0.61 -33.59 -6.24
C ASN A 329 1.23 -32.96 -7.49
N VAL A 330 1.79 -33.79 -8.39
CA VAL A 330 2.32 -33.30 -9.68
C VAL A 330 1.22 -32.65 -10.53
N LYS A 331 0.03 -33.27 -10.60
CA LYS A 331 -1.10 -32.67 -11.33
C LYS A 331 -1.52 -31.33 -10.74
N ARG A 332 -1.63 -31.20 -9.41
CA ARG A 332 -1.94 -29.93 -8.73
C ARG A 332 -0.90 -28.85 -9.02
N ALA A 333 0.38 -29.21 -8.94
CA ALA A 333 1.46 -28.29 -9.25
C ALA A 333 1.47 -27.85 -10.73
N ASN A 334 1.09 -28.77 -11.65
CA ASN A 334 0.94 -28.42 -13.07
C ASN A 334 -0.23 -27.44 -13.31
N ILE A 335 -1.36 -27.66 -12.64
CA ILE A 335 -2.51 -26.72 -12.69
C ILE A 335 -2.08 -25.35 -12.13
N ALA A 336 -1.33 -25.31 -11.03
CA ALA A 336 -0.82 -24.05 -10.47
C ALA A 336 0.12 -23.32 -11.43
N LEU A 337 0.98 -24.04 -12.15
CA LEU A 337 1.83 -23.46 -13.19
C LEU A 337 1.01 -22.87 -14.34
N THR A 338 0.03 -23.61 -14.85
CA THR A 338 -0.88 -23.11 -15.91
C THR A 338 -1.66 -21.88 -15.44
N SER A 339 -2.13 -21.89 -14.17
CA SER A 339 -2.81 -20.72 -13.60
C SER A 339 -1.88 -19.49 -13.51
N ALA A 340 -0.61 -19.69 -13.14
CA ALA A 340 0.37 -18.60 -13.10
C ALA A 340 0.65 -18.02 -14.50
N GLU A 341 0.68 -18.87 -15.53
CA GLU A 341 0.83 -18.44 -16.92
C GLU A 341 -0.37 -17.63 -17.41
N ILE A 342 -1.58 -18.09 -17.13
CA ILE A 342 -2.83 -17.37 -17.48
C ILE A 342 -2.86 -16.02 -16.76
N ASN A 343 -2.51 -15.96 -15.47
CA ASN A 343 -2.44 -14.70 -14.72
C ASN A 343 -1.44 -13.71 -15.33
N LYS A 344 -0.28 -14.20 -15.80
CA LYS A 344 0.70 -13.35 -16.52
C LYS A 344 0.13 -12.80 -17.83
N GLN A 345 -0.57 -13.62 -18.61
CA GLN A 345 -1.23 -13.17 -19.84
C GLN A 345 -2.33 -12.16 -19.54
N GLN A 346 -3.18 -12.41 -18.55
CA GLN A 346 -4.24 -11.51 -18.12
C GLN A 346 -3.70 -10.14 -17.67
N ALA A 347 -2.57 -10.11 -16.94
CA ALA A 347 -1.95 -8.88 -16.52
C ALA A 347 -1.43 -8.04 -17.68
N LYS A 348 -0.85 -8.67 -18.72
CA LYS A 348 -0.43 -7.98 -19.96
C LYS A 348 -1.62 -7.33 -20.67
N LEU A 349 -2.73 -8.05 -20.78
CA LEU A 349 -3.97 -7.51 -21.36
C LEU A 349 -4.53 -6.36 -20.52
N THR A 350 -4.52 -6.50 -19.19
CA THR A 350 -4.98 -5.47 -18.26
C THR A 350 -4.10 -4.21 -18.34
N LEU A 351 -2.77 -4.36 -18.38
CA LEU A 351 -1.85 -3.24 -18.55
C LEU A 351 -2.12 -2.51 -19.87
N SER A 352 -2.27 -3.25 -20.98
CA SER A 352 -2.60 -2.66 -22.29
C SER A 352 -3.91 -1.88 -22.26
N LYS A 353 -4.97 -2.45 -21.65
CA LYS A 353 -6.26 -1.77 -21.46
C LYS A 353 -6.12 -0.50 -20.63
N ASN A 354 -5.41 -0.57 -19.50
CA ASN A 354 -5.25 0.58 -18.60
C ASN A 354 -4.51 1.74 -19.29
N ILE A 355 -3.50 1.43 -20.10
CA ILE A 355 -2.77 2.44 -20.89
C ILE A 355 -3.67 3.05 -21.97
N GLN A 356 -4.46 2.24 -22.68
CA GLN A 356 -5.42 2.75 -23.66
C GLN A 356 -6.44 3.67 -23.00
N GLN A 357 -6.96 3.29 -21.85
CA GLN A 357 -7.86 4.09 -21.04
C GLN A 357 -7.20 5.41 -20.61
N ALA A 358 -5.96 5.38 -20.08
CA ALA A 358 -5.24 6.57 -19.66
C ALA A 358 -5.02 7.57 -20.81
N ILE A 359 -4.69 7.07 -22.02
CA ILE A 359 -4.54 7.92 -23.22
C ILE A 359 -5.89 8.55 -23.62
N ALA A 360 -6.98 7.76 -23.61
CA ALA A 360 -8.31 8.25 -23.94
C ALA A 360 -8.80 9.29 -22.91
N ASP A 361 -8.63 8.99 -21.62
CA ASP A 361 -8.99 9.89 -20.51
C ASP A 361 -8.21 11.21 -20.57
N LEU A 362 -6.92 11.18 -20.87
CA LEU A 362 -6.12 12.38 -21.02
C LEU A 362 -6.62 13.27 -22.17
N LYS A 363 -6.94 12.64 -23.32
CA LYS A 363 -7.52 13.37 -24.46
C LYS A 363 -8.86 14.00 -24.10
N ALA A 364 -9.74 13.26 -23.43
CA ALA A 364 -11.04 13.75 -22.98
C ALA A 364 -10.89 14.90 -21.96
N ALA A 365 -9.99 14.75 -20.97
CA ALA A 365 -9.73 15.78 -19.97
C ALA A 365 -9.18 17.07 -20.60
N LYS A 366 -8.31 16.97 -21.62
CA LYS A 366 -7.81 18.14 -22.37
C LYS A 366 -8.94 18.87 -23.08
N MET A 367 -9.77 18.15 -23.83
CA MET A 367 -10.92 18.76 -24.52
C MET A 367 -11.91 19.40 -23.54
N LYS A 368 -12.15 18.73 -22.39
CA LYS A 368 -13.00 19.26 -21.31
C LYS A 368 -12.42 20.57 -20.77
N TYR A 369 -11.12 20.60 -20.44
CA TYR A 369 -10.45 21.82 -19.94
C TYR A 369 -10.51 22.97 -20.95
N GLU A 370 -10.21 22.72 -22.23
CA GLU A 370 -10.28 23.75 -23.28
C GLU A 370 -11.70 24.29 -23.46
N SER A 371 -12.73 23.42 -23.42
CA SER A 371 -14.13 23.80 -23.56
C SER A 371 -14.64 24.57 -22.36
N THR A 372 -14.35 24.10 -21.12
CA THR A 372 -14.74 24.80 -19.90
C THR A 372 -14.01 26.14 -19.75
N SER A 373 -12.75 26.24 -20.19
CA SER A 373 -12.01 27.51 -20.20
C SER A 373 -12.66 28.55 -21.10
N LYS A 374 -13.04 28.17 -22.34
CA LYS A 374 -13.75 29.06 -23.26
C LYS A 374 -15.12 29.46 -22.73
N SER A 375 -15.87 28.51 -22.15
CA SER A 375 -17.18 28.76 -21.55
C SER A 375 -17.06 29.76 -20.37
N ASN A 376 -16.10 29.51 -19.46
CA ASN A 376 -15.88 30.40 -18.32
C ASN A 376 -15.50 31.80 -18.74
N GLN A 377 -14.62 31.96 -19.74
CA GLN A 377 -14.25 33.26 -20.29
C GLN A 377 -15.47 34.02 -20.84
N SER A 378 -16.32 33.32 -21.65
CA SER A 378 -17.51 33.94 -22.24
C SER A 378 -18.54 34.34 -21.18
N LEU A 379 -18.76 33.47 -20.15
CA LEU A 379 -19.68 33.77 -19.06
C LEU A 379 -19.17 34.93 -18.17
N LYS A 380 -17.86 35.02 -17.93
CA LYS A 380 -17.27 36.16 -17.21
C LYS A 380 -17.49 37.47 -17.96
N GLU A 381 -17.30 37.46 -19.27
CA GLU A 381 -17.57 38.69 -20.07
C GLU A 381 -19.08 39.03 -20.07
N ALA A 382 -19.96 38.03 -20.26
CA ALA A 382 -21.43 38.25 -20.18
C ALA A 382 -21.86 38.80 -18.82
N PHE A 383 -21.25 38.30 -17.74
CA PHE A 383 -21.54 38.83 -16.39
C PHE A 383 -21.13 40.28 -16.20
N LYS A 384 -20.00 40.71 -16.76
CA LYS A 384 -19.60 42.13 -16.73
C LYS A 384 -20.70 43.06 -17.33
N TYR A 385 -21.29 42.63 -18.46
CA TYR A 385 -22.42 43.39 -19.06
C TYR A 385 -23.66 43.30 -18.16
N SER A 386 -23.96 42.16 -17.58
CA SER A 386 -25.09 42.02 -16.66
C SER A 386 -24.91 42.90 -15.42
N GLN A 387 -23.70 42.99 -14.89
CA GLN A 387 -23.37 43.85 -13.77
C GLN A 387 -23.54 45.35 -14.11
N GLN A 388 -23.05 45.79 -15.25
CA GLN A 388 -23.23 47.17 -15.70
C GLN A 388 -24.70 47.56 -15.86
N ARG A 389 -25.51 46.64 -16.46
CA ARG A 389 -26.97 46.86 -16.61
C ARG A 389 -27.69 46.90 -15.27
N PHE A 390 -27.30 46.04 -14.32
CA PHE A 390 -27.83 46.04 -12.99
C PHE A 390 -27.50 47.31 -12.22
N ASP A 391 -26.26 47.80 -12.33
CA ASP A 391 -25.76 49.01 -11.66
C ASP A 391 -26.49 50.28 -12.12
N VAL A 392 -27.04 50.30 -13.36
CA VAL A 392 -27.86 51.40 -13.90
C VAL A 392 -29.36 51.12 -13.87
N GLY A 393 -29.81 50.07 -13.17
CA GLY A 393 -31.23 49.74 -12.98
C GLY A 393 -31.93 49.11 -14.20
N LEU A 394 -31.21 48.67 -15.22
CA LEU A 394 -31.72 48.04 -16.45
C LEU A 394 -31.82 46.50 -16.37
N LEU A 395 -31.48 45.90 -15.24
CA LEU A 395 -31.56 44.47 -14.99
C LEU A 395 -32.13 44.24 -13.56
N ASN A 396 -33.04 43.29 -13.40
CA ASN A 396 -33.54 42.95 -12.09
C ASN A 396 -32.57 42.08 -11.27
N SER A 397 -32.83 41.97 -9.96
CA SER A 397 -31.98 41.19 -9.01
C SER A 397 -31.95 39.71 -9.31
N VAL A 398 -33.01 39.11 -9.86
CA VAL A 398 -33.10 37.67 -10.19
C VAL A 398 -32.21 37.35 -11.39
N ASP A 399 -32.29 38.09 -12.48
CA ASP A 399 -31.49 37.87 -13.69
C ASP A 399 -30.00 38.14 -13.42
N TYR A 400 -29.71 39.13 -12.58
CA TYR A 400 -28.31 39.36 -12.10
C TYR A 400 -27.80 38.15 -11.31
N GLY A 401 -28.60 37.65 -10.35
CA GLY A 401 -28.27 36.47 -9.55
C GLY A 401 -28.04 35.21 -10.42
N LEU A 402 -28.89 34.99 -11.44
CA LEU A 402 -28.73 33.90 -12.40
C LEU A 402 -27.41 34.00 -13.18
N SER A 403 -27.08 35.20 -13.71
CA SER A 403 -25.84 35.43 -14.44
C SER A 403 -24.61 35.18 -13.55
N LYS A 404 -24.65 35.68 -12.31
CA LYS A 404 -23.62 35.46 -11.30
C LYS A 404 -23.43 33.95 -10.98
N ASN A 405 -24.51 33.23 -10.73
CA ASN A 405 -24.46 31.79 -10.43
C ASN A 405 -23.91 30.98 -11.58
N ASN A 406 -24.19 31.37 -12.85
CA ASN A 406 -23.63 30.72 -14.03
C ASN A 406 -22.10 30.90 -14.10
N VAL A 407 -21.55 32.07 -13.75
CA VAL A 407 -20.11 32.28 -13.65
C VAL A 407 -19.49 31.42 -12.56
N ALA A 408 -20.08 31.43 -11.34
CA ALA A 408 -19.58 30.65 -10.22
C ALA A 408 -19.51 29.15 -10.55
N ARG A 409 -20.57 28.61 -11.17
CA ARG A 409 -20.62 27.22 -11.63
C ARG A 409 -19.55 26.93 -12.68
N SER A 410 -19.42 27.79 -13.70
CA SER A 410 -18.44 27.59 -14.76
C SER A 410 -17.00 27.68 -14.25
N GLU A 411 -16.74 28.47 -13.20
CA GLU A 411 -15.43 28.58 -12.55
C GLU A 411 -15.10 27.30 -11.76
N ALA A 412 -16.06 26.76 -11.03
CA ALA A 412 -15.91 25.46 -10.36
C ALA A 412 -15.67 24.32 -11.38
N ASP A 413 -16.40 24.31 -12.50
CA ASP A 413 -16.22 23.33 -13.58
C ASP A 413 -14.82 23.45 -14.22
N LEU A 414 -14.31 24.68 -14.41
CA LEU A 414 -12.97 24.92 -14.93
C LEU A 414 -11.88 24.42 -13.97
N ILE A 415 -12.02 24.71 -12.67
CA ILE A 415 -11.10 24.23 -11.63
C ILE A 415 -11.08 22.71 -11.62
N GLN A 416 -12.24 22.06 -11.66
CA GLN A 416 -12.34 20.61 -11.72
C GLN A 416 -11.64 20.05 -12.97
N ALA A 417 -11.92 20.60 -14.15
CA ALA A 417 -11.31 20.18 -15.41
C ALA A 417 -9.78 20.38 -15.41
N LYS A 418 -9.29 21.45 -14.78
CA LYS A 418 -7.86 21.74 -14.59
C LYS A 418 -7.16 20.62 -13.82
N TYR A 419 -7.65 20.28 -12.62
CA TYR A 419 -7.03 19.27 -11.78
C TYR A 419 -7.17 17.86 -12.36
N GLU A 420 -8.30 17.57 -13.03
CA GLU A 420 -8.49 16.31 -13.75
C GLU A 420 -7.44 16.15 -14.88
N LEU A 421 -7.21 17.17 -15.69
CA LEU A 421 -6.19 17.15 -16.75
C LEU A 421 -4.79 16.90 -16.19
N ILE A 422 -4.42 17.57 -15.09
CA ILE A 422 -3.12 17.42 -14.44
C ILE A 422 -2.92 15.97 -13.96
N LEU A 423 -3.93 15.41 -13.29
CA LEU A 423 -3.87 14.02 -12.79
C LEU A 423 -3.76 13.00 -13.93
N ARG A 424 -4.54 13.17 -15.03
CA ARG A 424 -4.47 12.27 -16.19
C ARG A 424 -3.10 12.36 -16.90
N ALA A 425 -2.53 13.55 -16.99
CA ALA A 425 -1.19 13.74 -17.54
C ALA A 425 -0.11 13.06 -16.67
N LYS A 426 -0.20 13.19 -15.35
CA LYS A 426 0.71 12.52 -14.41
C LYS A 426 0.59 11.00 -14.47
N LEU A 427 -0.62 10.47 -14.60
CA LEU A 427 -0.82 9.03 -14.76
C LEU A 427 -0.15 8.51 -16.04
N LEU A 428 -0.22 9.26 -17.13
CA LEU A 428 0.46 8.88 -18.37
C LEU A 428 1.99 8.98 -18.24
N ASP A 429 2.52 9.99 -17.54
CA ASP A 429 3.95 10.09 -17.21
C ASP A 429 4.42 8.88 -16.38
N PHE A 430 3.62 8.42 -15.43
CA PHE A 430 3.88 7.20 -14.67
C PHE A 430 4.01 5.96 -15.57
N TYR A 431 3.07 5.77 -16.52
CA TYR A 431 3.17 4.67 -17.49
C TYR A 431 4.38 4.80 -18.42
N ASN A 432 4.89 6.01 -18.65
CA ASN A 432 6.13 6.24 -19.39
C ASN A 432 7.40 6.06 -18.55
N GLY A 433 7.28 5.67 -17.27
CA GLY A 433 8.42 5.48 -16.37
C GLY A 433 9.08 6.77 -15.90
N LYS A 434 8.40 7.93 -16.04
CA LYS A 434 8.89 9.19 -15.51
C LYS A 434 8.68 9.28 -14.00
N PRO A 435 9.55 10.02 -13.28
CA PRO A 435 9.38 10.20 -11.84
C PRO A 435 8.06 10.91 -11.51
N LEU A 436 7.46 10.51 -10.38
CA LEU A 436 6.19 11.04 -9.86
C LEU A 436 6.37 12.36 -9.08
N THR A 437 7.32 13.21 -9.47
CA THR A 437 7.58 14.56 -8.92
C THR A 437 7.00 15.64 -9.83
N PHE A 438 6.87 16.88 -9.34
CA PHE A 438 6.45 18.04 -10.13
C PHE A 438 7.63 18.94 -10.44
#